data_68dd42f0f41abefd777d1e30e67eaf3f
#
_entry.id   68dd42f0f41abefd777d1e30e67eaf3f
#
_cell.length_a   1.000
_cell.length_b   1.000
_cell.length_c   1.000
_cell.angle_alpha   90.00
_cell.angle_beta   90.00
_cell.angle_gamma   90.00
#
_symmetry.space_group_name_H-M   'P 1'
#
loop_
_entity.id
_entity.type
_entity.pdbx_description
1 polymer ?
#
loop_
_entity_poly.entity_id
_entity_poly.type
_entity_poly.pdbx_seq_one_letter_code
_entity_poly.pdbx_strand_id
1 'polypeptide(L)'
;MTEEKKKEIVIIAPHPDDEIIGTWEIIQKEKPIIIYSGNTPQDRRKEASKLKEHVDIKAQLFQMSIPSSFINPDVTIYCPDPISEIHPEHRMWGMIGESLLRQGIDVIFYTTNMNVPYIHEVKEPEKKEELLNKLYPSQSSLWKYEKKYIIYEGRCKWIME
;
A
#
# COMPACT_ATOMS: atom_id res chain seq x y z
N MET A 1 -7.52 20.85 -25.72
CA MET A 1 -7.65 19.87 -24.60
C MET A 1 -6.27 19.63 -24.02
N THR A 2 -6.09 19.98 -22.78
CA THR A 2 -4.88 19.59 -22.04
C THR A 2 -5.10 18.18 -21.54
N GLU A 3 -4.28 17.22 -21.99
CA GLU A 3 -4.23 15.91 -21.35
C GLU A 3 -3.83 16.13 -19.88
N GLU A 4 -4.68 15.67 -18.95
CA GLU A 4 -4.28 15.62 -17.55
C GLU A 4 -3.05 14.73 -17.44
N LYS A 5 -1.95 15.31 -17.01
CA LYS A 5 -0.71 14.58 -16.79
C LYS A 5 -0.98 13.54 -15.69
N LYS A 6 -0.83 12.26 -16.04
CA LYS A 6 -1.00 11.16 -15.10
C LYS A 6 0.00 11.31 -13.96
N LYS A 7 -0.51 11.35 -12.73
CA LYS A 7 0.34 11.43 -11.53
C LYS A 7 1.13 10.14 -11.33
N GLU A 8 2.33 10.28 -10.81
CA GLU A 8 3.11 9.14 -10.35
C GLU A 8 2.49 8.58 -9.06
N ILE A 9 2.49 7.25 -8.91
CA ILE A 9 1.90 6.58 -7.77
C ILE A 9 3.01 6.05 -6.86
N VAL A 10 2.94 6.42 -5.59
CA VAL A 10 3.82 5.90 -4.53
C VAL A 10 2.97 5.23 -3.47
N ILE A 11 3.32 4.01 -3.10
CA ILE A 11 2.65 3.25 -2.05
C ILE A 11 3.61 3.14 -0.87
N ILE A 12 3.17 3.59 0.30
CA ILE A 12 3.89 3.39 1.55
C ILE A 12 3.36 2.11 2.19
N ALA A 13 4.17 1.08 2.19
CA ALA A 13 3.87 -0.21 2.82
C ALA A 13 4.81 -0.39 4.02
N PRO A 14 4.33 -0.28 5.26
CA PRO A 14 5.20 -0.45 6.43
C PRO A 14 5.95 -1.79 6.45
N HIS A 15 5.29 -2.86 6.04
CA HIS A 15 5.87 -4.20 5.98
C HIS A 15 5.61 -4.87 4.63
N PRO A 16 6.49 -5.78 4.16
CA PRO A 16 6.20 -6.65 3.03
C PRO A 16 4.97 -7.51 3.31
N ASP A 17 4.02 -7.47 2.43
CA ASP A 17 2.66 -7.97 2.33
C ASP A 17 1.58 -6.87 2.39
N ASP A 18 1.81 -5.78 3.11
CA ASP A 18 0.85 -4.67 3.22
C ASP A 18 0.45 -4.10 1.86
N GLU A 19 1.37 -4.02 0.92
CA GLU A 19 1.13 -3.52 -0.44
C GLU A 19 0.12 -4.38 -1.20
N ILE A 20 0.16 -5.69 -1.01
CA ILE A 20 -0.79 -6.60 -1.65
C ILE A 20 -2.11 -6.62 -0.88
N ILE A 21 -2.05 -6.68 0.44
CA ILE A 21 -3.25 -6.71 1.27
C ILE A 21 -4.06 -5.42 1.08
N GLY A 22 -3.42 -4.27 1.12
CA GLY A 22 -4.08 -2.96 1.14
C GLY A 22 -4.26 -2.29 -0.21
N THR A 23 -3.43 -2.59 -1.21
CA THR A 23 -3.40 -1.85 -2.48
C THR A 23 -3.30 -2.74 -3.72
N TRP A 24 -3.82 -3.95 -3.67
CA TRP A 24 -3.75 -4.91 -4.78
C TRP A 24 -4.29 -4.36 -6.08
N GLU A 25 -5.45 -3.70 -6.06
CA GLU A 25 -6.06 -3.14 -7.26
C GLU A 25 -5.23 -2.01 -7.86
N ILE A 26 -4.57 -1.21 -7.03
CA ILE A 26 -3.67 -0.14 -7.48
C ILE A 26 -2.42 -0.72 -8.14
N ILE A 27 -1.86 -1.77 -7.56
CA ILE A 27 -0.69 -2.45 -8.13
C ILE A 27 -1.03 -3.03 -9.51
N GLN A 28 -2.23 -3.56 -9.70
CA GLN A 28 -2.67 -4.12 -10.98
C GLN A 28 -2.91 -3.05 -12.06
N LYS A 29 -3.43 -1.88 -11.69
CA LYS A 29 -3.81 -0.82 -12.64
C LYS A 29 -2.67 0.14 -12.96
N GLU A 30 -1.84 0.40 -12.00
CA GLU A 30 -0.80 1.41 -12.06
C GLU A 30 0.58 0.75 -11.99
N LYS A 31 1.60 1.50 -12.35
CA LYS A 31 3.00 1.08 -12.15
C LYS A 31 3.59 1.82 -10.95
N PRO A 32 3.25 1.41 -9.73
CA PRO A 32 3.64 2.19 -8.56
C PRO A 32 5.12 2.02 -8.22
N ILE A 33 5.61 3.01 -7.47
CA ILE A 33 6.80 2.87 -6.64
C ILE A 33 6.31 2.41 -5.27
N ILE A 34 6.90 1.37 -4.71
CA ILE A 34 6.54 0.85 -3.39
C ILE A 34 7.70 1.13 -2.43
N ILE A 35 7.41 1.80 -1.34
CA ILE A 35 8.36 2.05 -0.25
C ILE A 35 7.98 1.18 0.94
N TYR A 36 8.85 0.25 1.29
CA TYR A 36 8.73 -0.54 2.52
C TYR A 36 9.36 0.26 3.65
N SER A 37 8.52 0.94 4.39
CA SER A 37 8.93 2.01 5.32
C SER A 37 9.21 1.55 6.73
N GLY A 38 8.86 0.33 7.10
CA GLY A 38 9.20 -0.26 8.38
C GLY A 38 10.59 -0.88 8.41
N ASN A 39 10.99 -1.37 9.57
CA ASN A 39 12.23 -2.14 9.68
C ASN A 39 12.01 -3.54 9.10
N THR A 40 12.61 -3.81 7.95
CA THR A 40 12.40 -5.04 7.20
C THR A 40 13.63 -5.94 7.28
N PRO A 41 13.54 -7.13 7.92
CA PRO A 41 14.60 -8.13 7.91
C PRO A 41 14.98 -8.59 6.49
N GLN A 42 16.20 -9.06 6.33
CA GLN A 42 16.74 -9.43 5.00
C GLN A 42 15.95 -10.52 4.28
N ASP A 43 15.45 -11.51 5.00
CA ASP A 43 14.62 -12.57 4.45
C ASP A 43 13.28 -12.04 3.91
N ARG A 44 12.68 -11.07 4.61
CA ARG A 44 11.45 -10.39 4.17
C ARG A 44 11.70 -9.48 2.96
N ARG A 45 12.85 -8.83 2.87
CA ARG A 45 13.25 -8.06 1.68
C ARG A 45 13.38 -8.97 0.46
N LYS A 46 13.94 -10.17 0.64
CA LYS A 46 14.06 -11.17 -0.43
C LYS A 46 12.70 -11.64 -0.93
N GLU A 47 11.75 -11.89 -0.01
CA GLU A 47 10.38 -12.22 -0.38
C GLU A 47 9.75 -11.08 -1.21
N ALA A 48 9.80 -9.85 -0.71
CA ALA A 48 9.21 -8.70 -1.38
C ALA A 48 9.84 -8.42 -2.76
N SER A 49 11.14 -8.59 -2.90
CA SER A 49 11.85 -8.29 -4.16
C SER A 49 11.39 -9.15 -5.34
N LYS A 50 10.72 -10.26 -5.08
CA LYS A 50 10.14 -11.12 -6.13
C LYS A 50 8.85 -10.58 -6.73
N LEU A 51 8.24 -9.57 -6.10
CA LEU A 51 6.99 -8.98 -6.59
C LEU A 51 7.08 -8.51 -8.04
N LYS A 52 8.19 -7.91 -8.42
CA LYS A 52 8.45 -7.43 -9.79
C LYS A 52 8.45 -8.52 -10.86
N GLU A 53 8.58 -9.79 -10.47
CA GLU A 53 8.50 -10.92 -11.39
C GLU A 53 7.06 -11.28 -11.76
N HIS A 54 6.07 -10.78 -11.00
CA HIS A 54 4.66 -11.13 -11.11
C HIS A 54 3.77 -9.96 -11.51
N VAL A 55 4.17 -8.74 -11.20
CA VAL A 55 3.40 -7.52 -11.47
C VAL A 55 4.31 -6.43 -12.00
N ASP A 56 3.71 -5.48 -12.70
CA ASP A 56 4.42 -4.35 -13.29
C ASP A 56 4.48 -3.20 -12.27
N ILE A 57 5.65 -3.03 -11.67
CA ILE A 57 5.94 -1.95 -10.74
C ILE A 57 7.16 -1.16 -11.20
N LYS A 58 7.19 0.12 -10.87
CA LYS A 58 8.29 1.00 -11.28
C LYS A 58 9.55 0.80 -10.45
N ALA A 59 9.41 0.69 -9.14
CA ALA A 59 10.52 0.46 -8.22
C ALA A 59 10.04 -0.05 -6.87
N GLN A 60 10.96 -0.66 -6.13
CA GLN A 60 10.80 -1.03 -4.72
C GLN A 60 11.95 -0.42 -3.91
N LEU A 61 11.62 0.31 -2.86
CA LEU A 61 12.59 0.95 -1.97
C LEU A 61 12.40 0.42 -0.54
N PHE A 62 13.49 0.03 0.09
CA PHE A 62 13.49 -0.43 1.49
C PHE A 62 14.15 0.64 2.35
N GLN A 63 13.37 1.61 2.82
CA GLN A 63 13.89 2.74 3.58
C GLN A 63 12.82 3.36 4.48
N MET A 64 13.22 3.83 5.63
CA MET A 64 12.35 4.46 6.63
C MET A 64 12.13 5.95 6.37
N SER A 65 12.08 6.35 5.10
CA SER A 65 11.86 7.74 4.71
C SER A 65 11.23 7.81 3.33
N ILE A 66 10.53 8.90 3.05
CA ILE A 66 10.01 9.21 1.72
C ILE A 66 10.99 10.15 1.05
N PRO A 67 11.60 9.78 -0.10
CA PRO A 67 12.46 10.70 -0.84
C PRO A 67 11.75 12.01 -1.14
N SER A 68 12.45 13.13 -0.96
CA SER A 68 11.88 14.46 -1.18
C SER A 68 11.39 14.67 -2.62
N SER A 69 11.98 13.98 -3.58
CA SER A 69 11.56 13.99 -5.00
C SER A 69 10.12 13.47 -5.20
N PHE A 70 9.57 12.70 -4.27
CA PHE A 70 8.19 12.19 -4.33
C PHE A 70 7.19 13.12 -3.60
N ILE A 71 7.67 14.14 -2.91
CA ILE A 71 6.82 15.07 -2.17
C ILE A 71 6.56 16.30 -3.04
N ASN A 72 5.62 16.16 -3.97
CA ASN A 72 5.23 17.22 -4.89
C ASN A 72 3.80 16.97 -5.44
N PRO A 73 3.17 18.00 -6.06
CA PRO A 73 1.78 17.88 -6.56
C PRO A 73 1.56 16.87 -7.69
N ASP A 74 2.63 16.42 -8.36
CA ASP A 74 2.54 15.45 -9.47
C ASP A 74 2.57 14.00 -8.99
N VAL A 75 2.54 13.77 -7.69
CA VAL A 75 2.60 12.43 -7.07
C VAL A 75 1.36 12.20 -6.23
N THR A 76 0.76 11.03 -6.33
CA THR A 76 -0.25 10.53 -5.40
C THR A 76 0.40 9.51 -4.48
N ILE A 77 0.30 9.72 -3.18
CA ILE A 77 0.88 8.85 -2.15
C ILE A 77 -0.23 8.08 -1.44
N TYR A 78 -0.12 6.76 -1.44
CA TYR A 78 -0.99 5.87 -0.67
C TYR A 78 -0.34 5.56 0.66
N CYS A 79 -0.98 5.94 1.76
CA CYS A 79 -0.53 5.68 3.12
C CYS A 79 -1.55 4.85 3.89
N PRO A 80 -1.13 4.07 4.92
CA PRO A 80 -2.08 3.45 5.82
C PRO A 80 -2.98 4.49 6.52
N ASP A 81 -4.23 4.16 6.75
CA ASP A 81 -5.17 5.04 7.45
C ASP A 81 -4.80 5.14 8.95
N PRO A 82 -4.42 6.32 9.46
CA PRO A 82 -3.96 6.46 10.84
C PRO A 82 -5.06 6.24 11.89
N ILE A 83 -6.32 6.33 11.48
CA ILE A 83 -7.47 6.16 12.40
C ILE A 83 -7.87 4.71 12.52
N SER A 84 -7.96 3.98 11.41
CA SER A 84 -8.47 2.61 11.39
C SER A 84 -7.41 1.54 11.63
N GLU A 85 -6.14 1.85 11.39
CA GLU A 85 -5.06 0.87 11.53
C GLU A 85 -4.77 0.55 13.00
N ILE A 86 -4.48 -0.71 13.26
CA ILE A 86 -4.22 -1.22 14.62
C ILE A 86 -2.72 -1.21 14.92
N HIS A 87 -1.89 -1.58 13.94
CA HIS A 87 -0.45 -1.66 14.13
C HIS A 87 0.19 -0.28 14.30
N PRO A 88 1.03 -0.07 15.35
CA PRO A 88 1.62 1.25 15.62
C PRO A 88 2.44 1.84 14.45
N GLU A 89 3.20 1.04 13.73
CA GLU A 89 3.97 1.52 12.57
C GLU A 89 3.05 1.96 11.42
N HIS A 90 1.93 1.26 11.20
CA HIS A 90 0.93 1.67 10.23
C HIS A 90 0.31 3.02 10.61
N ARG A 91 -0.03 3.20 11.86
CA ARG A 91 -0.59 4.46 12.37
C ARG A 91 0.41 5.60 12.23
N MET A 92 1.67 5.37 12.56
CA MET A 92 2.73 6.36 12.43
C MET A 92 2.87 6.84 10.96
N TRP A 93 2.93 5.91 10.02
CA TRP A 93 3.04 6.26 8.61
C TRP A 93 1.76 6.92 8.08
N GLY A 94 0.61 6.54 8.61
CA GLY A 94 -0.64 7.23 8.36
C GLY A 94 -0.63 8.67 8.85
N MET A 95 -0.07 8.94 10.02
CA MET A 95 0.10 10.31 10.54
C MET A 95 1.06 11.15 9.67
N ILE A 96 2.09 10.53 9.15
CA ILE A 96 2.98 11.19 8.18
C ILE A 96 2.20 11.53 6.91
N GLY A 97 1.36 10.63 6.42
CA GLY A 97 0.47 10.88 5.30
C GLY A 97 -0.51 12.03 5.55
N GLU A 98 -1.07 12.11 6.74
CA GLU A 98 -1.91 13.24 7.15
C GLU A 98 -1.15 14.57 7.11
N SER A 99 0.08 14.59 7.61
CA SER A 99 0.93 15.78 7.54
C SER A 99 1.21 16.21 6.10
N LEU A 100 1.48 15.26 5.21
CA LEU A 100 1.68 15.54 3.78
C LEU A 100 0.40 16.09 3.13
N LEU A 101 -0.75 15.53 3.48
CA LEU A 101 -2.04 16.00 2.98
C LEU A 101 -2.28 17.47 3.39
N ARG A 102 -1.96 17.82 4.63
CA ARG A 102 -2.04 19.21 5.11
C ARG A 102 -1.11 20.16 4.38
N GLN A 103 -0.03 19.65 3.82
CA GLN A 103 0.92 20.41 2.99
C GLN A 103 0.48 20.50 1.52
N GLY A 104 -0.69 19.98 1.16
CA GLY A 104 -1.23 20.03 -0.19
C GLY A 104 -0.79 18.89 -1.11
N ILE A 105 -0.18 17.85 -0.56
CA ILE A 105 0.17 16.64 -1.32
C ILE A 105 -1.08 15.76 -1.49
N ASP A 106 -1.23 15.15 -2.65
CA ASP A 106 -2.34 14.24 -2.92
C ASP A 106 -2.09 12.90 -2.20
N VAL A 107 -2.83 12.67 -1.12
CA VAL A 107 -2.71 11.45 -0.29
C VAL A 107 -4.03 10.71 -0.28
N ILE A 108 -3.97 9.41 -0.52
CA ILE A 108 -5.09 8.49 -0.37
C ILE A 108 -4.73 7.50 0.74
N PHE A 109 -5.65 7.29 1.67
CA PHE A 109 -5.45 6.35 2.77
C PHE A 109 -6.04 4.99 2.42
N TYR A 110 -5.27 3.95 2.66
CA TYR A 110 -5.74 2.57 2.56
C TYR A 110 -5.76 1.90 3.93
N THR A 111 -6.49 0.81 4.05
CA THR A 111 -6.53 0.04 5.29
C THR A 111 -6.04 -1.38 5.08
N THR A 112 -5.36 -1.92 6.08
CA THR A 112 -5.15 -3.35 6.27
C THR A 112 -6.11 -3.92 7.33
N ASN A 113 -6.88 -3.05 7.99
CA ASN A 113 -7.95 -3.43 8.93
C ASN A 113 -9.27 -3.57 8.17
N MET A 114 -9.69 -4.80 7.91
CA MET A 114 -10.90 -5.10 7.14
C MET A 114 -12.20 -4.98 7.94
N ASN A 115 -12.15 -4.44 9.15
CA ASN A 115 -13.31 -4.16 9.99
C ASN A 115 -13.74 -2.68 9.92
N VAL A 116 -13.66 -2.10 8.74
CA VAL A 116 -14.05 -0.70 8.49
C VAL A 116 -15.14 -0.64 7.42
N PRO A 117 -15.98 0.43 7.43
CA PRO A 117 -17.15 0.48 6.53
C PRO A 117 -16.81 0.76 5.06
N TYR A 118 -15.61 1.26 4.75
CA TYR A 118 -15.25 1.65 3.38
C TYR A 118 -14.49 0.57 2.60
N ILE A 119 -14.58 -0.69 3.02
CA ILE A 119 -14.04 -1.82 2.26
C ILE A 119 -14.97 -2.21 1.10
N HIS A 120 -14.40 -2.77 0.06
CA HIS A 120 -15.12 -3.34 -1.08
C HIS A 120 -14.49 -4.67 -1.48
N GLU A 121 -15.25 -5.51 -2.18
CA GLU A 121 -14.73 -6.76 -2.70
C GLU A 121 -13.76 -6.51 -3.84
N VAL A 122 -12.61 -7.18 -3.80
CA VAL A 122 -11.64 -7.11 -4.89
C VAL A 122 -12.09 -7.98 -6.06
N LYS A 123 -11.70 -7.61 -7.26
CA LYS A 123 -11.84 -8.46 -8.43
C LYS A 123 -10.78 -9.56 -8.39
N GLU A 124 -11.18 -10.78 -8.72
CA GLU A 124 -10.29 -11.94 -8.80
C GLU A 124 -9.49 -12.18 -7.51
N PRO A 125 -10.14 -12.36 -6.36
CA PRO A 125 -9.46 -12.56 -5.08
C PRO A 125 -8.53 -13.79 -5.08
N GLU A 126 -8.79 -14.77 -5.93
CA GLU A 126 -7.95 -15.97 -6.08
C GLU A 126 -6.54 -15.61 -6.56
N LYS A 127 -6.41 -14.62 -7.45
CA LYS A 127 -5.10 -14.14 -7.92
C LYS A 127 -4.34 -13.43 -6.81
N LYS A 128 -5.04 -12.65 -5.99
CA LYS A 128 -4.46 -12.00 -4.82
C LYS A 128 -3.94 -13.03 -3.82
N GLU A 129 -4.74 -14.06 -3.51
CA GLU A 129 -4.36 -15.16 -2.62
C GLU A 129 -3.16 -15.93 -3.16
N GLU A 130 -3.18 -16.30 -4.44
CA GLU A 130 -2.08 -17.02 -5.08
C GLU A 130 -0.78 -16.25 -4.96
N LEU A 131 -0.81 -14.94 -5.24
CA LEU A 131 0.38 -14.11 -5.16
C LEU A 131 0.89 -13.94 -3.73
N LEU A 132 -0.01 -13.74 -2.77
CA LEU A 132 0.35 -13.67 -1.34
C LEU A 132 1.03 -14.96 -0.86
N ASN A 133 0.46 -16.10 -1.20
CA ASN A 133 1.04 -17.41 -0.83
C ASN A 133 2.40 -17.65 -1.49
N LYS A 134 2.57 -17.18 -2.71
CA LYS A 134 3.80 -17.34 -3.48
C LYS A 134 4.93 -16.46 -2.98
N LEU A 135 4.62 -15.20 -2.68
CA LEU A 135 5.62 -14.20 -2.27
C LEU A 135 5.91 -14.22 -0.78
N TYR A 136 4.88 -14.37 0.04
CA TYR A 136 4.97 -14.19 1.49
C TYR A 136 4.52 -15.41 2.29
N PRO A 137 5.07 -16.60 1.99
CA PRO A 137 4.67 -17.84 2.70
C PRO A 137 4.91 -17.74 4.20
N SER A 138 5.90 -16.96 4.65
CA SER A 138 6.19 -16.73 6.07
C SER A 138 5.05 -16.02 6.82
N GLN A 139 4.15 -15.33 6.10
CA GLN A 139 3.03 -14.58 6.66
C GLN A 139 1.66 -15.22 6.37
N SER A 140 1.65 -16.40 5.77
CA SER A 140 0.42 -17.03 5.28
C SER A 140 -0.65 -17.30 6.35
N SER A 141 -0.26 -17.43 7.62
CA SER A 141 -1.19 -17.62 8.72
C SER A 141 -2.21 -16.45 8.84
N LEU A 142 -1.83 -15.24 8.43
CA LEU A 142 -2.70 -14.06 8.50
C LEU A 142 -3.96 -14.25 7.64
N TRP A 143 -3.81 -14.60 6.38
CA TRP A 143 -4.93 -14.72 5.44
C TRP A 143 -5.48 -16.15 5.31
N LYS A 144 -4.73 -17.14 5.71
CA LYS A 144 -5.19 -18.53 5.70
C LYS A 144 -6.40 -18.74 6.63
N TYR A 145 -6.39 -18.10 7.78
CA TYR A 145 -7.49 -18.18 8.76
C TYR A 145 -8.51 -17.06 8.60
N GLU A 146 -8.11 -15.91 8.06
CA GLU A 146 -8.98 -14.75 7.89
C GLU A 146 -9.02 -14.32 6.42
N LYS A 147 -9.94 -14.91 5.65
CA LYS A 147 -10.09 -14.66 4.21
C LYS A 147 -10.44 -13.22 3.85
N LYS A 148 -10.87 -12.40 4.81
CA LYS A 148 -11.16 -10.99 4.60
C LYS A 148 -9.97 -10.22 4.01
N TYR A 149 -8.73 -10.59 4.33
CA TYR A 149 -7.53 -9.96 3.77
C TYR A 149 -7.33 -10.23 2.28
N ILE A 150 -7.97 -11.26 1.77
CA ILE A 150 -7.93 -11.65 0.37
C ILE A 150 -9.12 -11.07 -0.40
N ILE A 151 -10.31 -11.13 0.21
CA ILE A 151 -11.58 -10.79 -0.45
C ILE A 151 -11.79 -9.29 -0.53
N TYR A 152 -11.31 -8.53 0.45
CA TYR A 152 -11.60 -7.11 0.60
C TYR A 152 -10.37 -6.22 0.48
N GLU A 153 -10.64 -4.98 0.12
CA GLU A 153 -9.67 -3.88 0.11
C GLU A 153 -10.42 -2.58 0.42
N GLY A 154 -9.76 -1.62 1.04
CA GLY A 154 -10.41 -0.36 1.39
C GLY A 154 -9.50 0.83 1.23
N ARG A 155 -10.05 1.90 0.64
CA ARG A 155 -9.37 3.19 0.46
C ARG A 155 -10.32 4.33 0.76
N CYS A 156 -9.78 5.41 1.29
CA CYS A 156 -10.53 6.65 1.50
C CYS A 156 -9.66 7.86 1.19
N LYS A 157 -10.30 8.92 0.76
CA LYS A 157 -9.67 10.21 0.57
C LYS A 157 -10.24 11.18 1.59
N TRP A 158 -9.39 11.77 2.41
CA TRP A 158 -9.84 12.74 3.40
C TRP A 158 -10.10 14.09 2.76
N ILE A 159 -11.19 14.72 3.18
CA ILE A 159 -11.51 16.09 2.81
C ILE A 159 -10.91 16.99 3.89
N MET A 160 -10.01 17.89 3.48
CA MET A 160 -9.40 18.89 4.36
C MET A 160 -10.13 20.21 4.15
N GLU A 161 -10.78 20.69 5.20
CA GLU A 161 -11.42 22.01 5.22
C GLU A 161 -10.42 23.12 5.58
#